data_19f11b51a8fb6182e97e919e554f98d0
#
_entry.id   19f11b51a8fb6182e97e919e554f98d0
#
_cell.length_a   1.000
_cell.length_b   1.000
_cell.length_c   1.000
_cell.angle_alpha   90.00
_cell.angle_beta   90.00
_cell.angle_gamma   90.00
#
_symmetry.space_group_name_H-M   'P 1'
#
loop_
_entity.id
_entity.type
_entity.pdbx_description
1 polymer ?
#
loop_
_entity_poly.entity_id
_entity_poly.type
_entity_poly.pdbx_seq_one_letter_code
_entity_poly.pdbx_strand_id
1 'polypeptide(L)'
;MADPGVFCLEGEWDHEALTSTLSVRPLLELIQMLEVSGGTFHRDVATRGELAYYLQRWADDDELDFPIAYLAFHGSPGCLALARESITLAELAEMLGTDAAGRVIHFGTCDTLDVPADELTEFCRRTGIKGITGYTRTVDWAESAGLDILLLRELLGSSTLKPMVKRLTANYPGAVEGLGLRVATANWVLPGDA
;
A
#
# COMPACT_ATOMS: atom_id res chain seq x y z
N MET A 1 -20.40 13.06 -6.74
CA MET A 1 -19.19 12.25 -6.89
C MET A 1 -19.38 11.06 -6.00
N ALA A 2 -19.04 9.86 -6.46
CA ALA A 2 -19.01 8.68 -5.59
C ALA A 2 -17.91 8.87 -4.52
N ASP A 3 -18.09 8.27 -3.34
CA ASP A 3 -17.04 8.28 -2.32
C ASP A 3 -15.83 7.48 -2.83
N PRO A 4 -14.60 7.94 -2.57
CA PRO A 4 -13.40 7.30 -3.09
C PRO A 4 -13.22 5.87 -2.55
N GLY A 5 -12.74 4.98 -3.41
CA GLY A 5 -12.54 3.57 -3.11
C GLY A 5 -11.08 3.16 -2.88
N VAL A 6 -10.90 1.87 -2.59
CA VAL A 6 -9.59 1.22 -2.47
C VAL A 6 -9.41 0.20 -3.58
N PHE A 7 -8.35 0.34 -4.34
CA PHE A 7 -7.90 -0.63 -5.33
C PHE A 7 -6.92 -1.58 -4.66
N CYS A 8 -7.24 -2.87 -4.60
CA CYS A 8 -6.41 -3.87 -3.95
C CYS A 8 -5.91 -4.92 -4.93
N LEU A 9 -4.62 -5.17 -4.90
CA LEU A 9 -3.98 -6.34 -5.51
C LEU A 9 -3.40 -7.20 -4.41
N GLU A 10 -3.73 -8.48 -4.43
CA GLU A 10 -3.34 -9.44 -3.40
C GLU A 10 -2.55 -10.59 -4.00
N GLY A 11 -1.42 -10.93 -3.37
CA GLY A 11 -0.62 -12.10 -3.70
C GLY A 11 -1.08 -13.36 -2.98
N GLU A 12 -0.44 -14.47 -3.29
CA GLU A 12 -0.65 -15.75 -2.62
C GLU A 12 0.05 -15.75 -1.26
N TRP A 13 -0.71 -16.03 -0.18
CA TRP A 13 -0.20 -16.02 1.20
C TRP A 13 0.42 -17.34 1.65
N ASP A 14 0.00 -18.45 1.04
CA ASP A 14 0.48 -19.78 1.37
C ASP A 14 0.71 -20.60 0.10
N HIS A 15 1.95 -20.66 -0.33
CA HIS A 15 2.35 -21.37 -1.56
C HIS A 15 2.26 -22.90 -1.43
N GLU A 16 2.13 -23.43 -0.20
CA GLU A 16 2.07 -24.88 0.04
C GLU A 16 0.63 -25.39 0.12
N ALA A 17 -0.32 -24.53 0.46
CA ALA A 17 -1.71 -24.91 0.67
C ALA A 17 -2.64 -24.31 -0.40
N LEU A 18 -2.96 -25.08 -1.43
CA LEU A 18 -3.96 -24.69 -2.44
C LEU A 18 -5.34 -24.34 -1.86
N THR A 19 -5.61 -24.72 -0.61
CA THR A 19 -6.87 -24.45 0.09
C THR A 19 -6.77 -23.31 1.09
N SER A 20 -5.68 -22.53 1.07
CA SER A 20 -5.55 -21.36 1.95
C SER A 20 -6.68 -20.37 1.71
N THR A 21 -7.29 -19.91 2.80
CA THR A 21 -8.35 -18.89 2.79
C THR A 21 -7.87 -17.56 3.33
N LEU A 22 -6.54 -17.42 3.55
CA LEU A 22 -5.94 -16.18 4.00
C LEU A 22 -6.13 -15.11 2.91
N SER A 23 -6.72 -13.97 3.30
CA SER A 23 -6.97 -12.86 2.38
C SER A 23 -7.24 -11.58 3.15
N VAL A 24 -6.84 -10.43 2.59
CA VAL A 24 -7.22 -9.11 3.07
C VAL A 24 -8.65 -8.71 2.68
N ARG A 25 -9.35 -9.52 1.88
CA ARG A 25 -10.74 -9.26 1.46
C ARG A 25 -11.68 -8.96 2.61
N PRO A 26 -11.67 -9.69 3.76
CA PRO A 26 -12.53 -9.37 4.90
C PRO A 26 -12.27 -7.97 5.49
N LEU A 27 -11.02 -7.48 5.45
CA LEU A 27 -10.68 -6.11 5.84
C LEU A 27 -11.33 -5.10 4.88
N LEU A 28 -11.23 -5.34 3.58
CA LEU A 28 -11.83 -4.48 2.55
C LEU A 28 -13.35 -4.44 2.66
N GLU A 29 -14.00 -5.58 2.90
CA GLU A 29 -15.43 -5.67 3.13
C GLU A 29 -15.84 -4.89 4.40
N LEU A 30 -15.04 -4.99 5.47
CA LEU A 30 -15.30 -4.27 6.71
C LEU A 30 -15.22 -2.75 6.52
N ILE A 31 -14.20 -2.22 5.86
CA ILE A 31 -14.08 -0.77 5.63
C ILE A 31 -15.21 -0.24 4.74
N GLN A 32 -15.73 -1.06 3.83
CA GLN A 32 -16.89 -0.70 3.01
C GLN A 32 -18.19 -0.73 3.85
N MET A 33 -18.41 -1.74 4.69
CA MET A 33 -19.55 -1.81 5.61
C MET A 33 -19.58 -0.67 6.63
N LEU A 34 -18.40 -0.18 7.03
CA LEU A 34 -18.25 0.97 7.96
C LEU A 34 -18.33 2.33 7.24
N GLU A 35 -18.64 2.34 5.95
CA GLU A 35 -18.69 3.56 5.12
C GLU A 35 -17.38 4.36 5.14
N VAL A 36 -16.24 3.67 5.37
CA VAL A 36 -14.90 4.26 5.29
C VAL A 36 -14.45 4.39 3.84
N SER A 37 -14.89 3.47 2.98
CA SER A 37 -14.60 3.43 1.55
C SER A 37 -15.90 3.37 0.76
N GLY A 38 -16.00 4.14 -0.32
CA GLY A 38 -17.15 4.12 -1.25
C GLY A 38 -17.22 2.86 -2.10
N GLY A 39 -16.11 2.11 -2.20
CA GLY A 39 -16.04 0.86 -2.93
C GLY A 39 -14.68 0.21 -2.83
N THR A 40 -14.60 -1.05 -3.23
CA THR A 40 -13.35 -1.79 -3.30
C THR A 40 -13.22 -2.53 -4.62
N PHE A 41 -12.07 -2.40 -5.26
CA PHE A 41 -11.66 -3.28 -6.34
C PHE A 41 -10.64 -4.26 -5.76
N HIS A 42 -10.84 -5.56 -5.93
CA HIS A 42 -9.92 -6.57 -5.41
C HIS A 42 -9.62 -7.61 -6.49
N ARG A 43 -8.33 -7.96 -6.64
CA ARG A 43 -7.86 -9.04 -7.52
C ARG A 43 -6.70 -9.78 -6.90
N ASP A 44 -6.77 -11.11 -6.99
CA ASP A 44 -5.63 -11.99 -6.74
C ASP A 44 -4.68 -11.90 -7.95
N VAL A 45 -3.40 -11.77 -7.67
CA VAL A 45 -2.34 -11.56 -8.68
C VAL A 45 -1.21 -12.55 -8.41
N ALA A 46 -0.94 -13.41 -9.37
CA ALA A 46 0.07 -14.45 -9.27
C ALA A 46 1.29 -14.22 -10.17
N THR A 47 1.19 -13.32 -11.16
CA THR A 47 2.22 -13.12 -12.16
C THR A 47 2.61 -11.65 -12.33
N ARG A 48 3.86 -11.42 -12.73
CA ARG A 48 4.38 -10.09 -13.09
C ARG A 48 3.51 -9.39 -14.15
N GLY A 49 3.02 -10.13 -15.12
CA GLY A 49 2.18 -9.58 -16.20
C GLY A 49 0.82 -9.09 -15.70
N GLU A 50 0.19 -9.83 -14.78
CA GLU A 50 -1.06 -9.40 -14.15
C GLU A 50 -0.83 -8.17 -13.26
N LEU A 51 0.24 -8.17 -12.45
CA LEU A 51 0.60 -7.03 -11.63
C LEU A 51 0.76 -5.77 -12.48
N ALA A 52 1.56 -5.84 -13.53
CA ALA A 52 1.80 -4.72 -14.45
C ALA A 52 0.49 -4.25 -15.12
N TYR A 53 -0.31 -5.19 -15.63
CA TYR A 53 -1.58 -4.88 -16.28
C TYR A 53 -2.55 -4.12 -15.36
N TYR A 54 -2.74 -4.58 -14.13
CA TYR A 54 -3.65 -3.94 -13.20
C TYR A 54 -3.12 -2.61 -12.66
N LEU A 55 -1.80 -2.50 -12.42
CA LEU A 55 -1.19 -1.24 -12.00
C LEU A 55 -1.30 -0.15 -13.08
N GLN A 56 -1.06 -0.50 -14.35
CA GLN A 56 -1.25 0.44 -15.45
C GLN A 56 -2.70 0.91 -15.55
N ARG A 57 -3.67 -0.02 -15.50
CA ARG A 57 -5.09 0.34 -15.50
C ARG A 57 -5.47 1.26 -14.34
N TRP A 58 -4.90 1.03 -13.15
CA TRP A 58 -5.13 1.89 -12.01
C TRP A 58 -4.48 3.26 -12.19
N ALA A 59 -3.29 3.32 -12.77
CA ALA A 59 -2.60 4.58 -13.05
C ALA A 59 -3.30 5.41 -14.15
N ASP A 60 -3.88 4.75 -15.15
CA ASP A 60 -4.59 5.38 -16.29
C ASP A 60 -6.02 5.82 -15.96
N ASP A 61 -6.53 5.53 -14.75
CA ASP A 61 -7.90 5.91 -14.36
C ASP A 61 -7.99 7.42 -14.07
N ASP A 62 -8.52 8.18 -15.03
CA ASP A 62 -8.61 9.65 -14.97
C ASP A 62 -9.59 10.14 -13.89
N GLU A 63 -10.56 9.32 -13.47
CA GLU A 63 -11.61 9.74 -12.54
C GLU A 63 -11.19 9.70 -11.07
N LEU A 64 -10.06 9.06 -10.77
CA LEU A 64 -9.54 8.87 -9.40
C LEU A 64 -10.55 8.23 -8.44
N ASP A 65 -11.43 7.38 -8.94
CA ASP A 65 -12.39 6.65 -8.12
C ASP A 65 -11.70 5.78 -7.06
N PHE A 66 -10.47 5.34 -7.37
CA PHE A 66 -9.61 4.56 -6.48
C PHE A 66 -8.27 5.28 -6.23
N PRO A 67 -8.23 6.32 -5.37
CA PRO A 67 -7.01 7.08 -5.12
C PRO A 67 -5.93 6.31 -4.36
N ILE A 68 -6.27 5.14 -3.79
CA ILE A 68 -5.36 4.32 -3.00
C ILE A 68 -5.24 2.94 -3.65
N ALA A 69 -4.01 2.53 -3.96
CA ALA A 69 -3.70 1.11 -4.19
C ALA A 69 -3.22 0.46 -2.89
N TYR A 70 -3.84 -0.64 -2.49
CA TYR A 70 -3.42 -1.51 -1.41
C TYR A 70 -2.76 -2.74 -2.01
N LEU A 71 -1.44 -2.85 -1.88
CA LEU A 71 -0.64 -3.96 -2.37
C LEU A 71 -0.39 -4.93 -1.21
N ALA A 72 -1.16 -6.01 -1.17
CA ALA A 72 -1.17 -7.01 -0.11
C ALA A 72 -0.39 -8.26 -0.56
N PHE A 73 0.88 -8.34 -0.19
CA PHE A 73 1.80 -9.39 -0.60
C PHE A 73 2.73 -9.77 0.56
N HIS A 74 3.44 -10.88 0.45
CA HIS A 74 4.66 -11.05 1.22
C HIS A 74 5.68 -10.00 0.78
N GLY A 75 6.53 -9.55 1.70
CA GLY A 75 7.54 -8.53 1.44
C GLY A 75 8.88 -8.82 2.09
N SER A 76 9.88 -8.15 1.59
CA SER A 76 11.22 -8.03 2.16
C SER A 76 11.77 -6.65 1.81
N PRO A 77 12.89 -6.17 2.40
CA PRO A 77 13.39 -4.85 2.13
C PRO A 77 13.49 -4.51 0.64
N GLY A 78 12.74 -3.49 0.21
CA GLY A 78 12.68 -3.01 -1.17
C GLY A 78 11.97 -3.93 -2.17
N CYS A 79 11.29 -4.99 -1.72
CA CYS A 79 10.72 -5.99 -2.62
C CYS A 79 9.31 -6.46 -2.20
N LEU A 80 8.50 -6.80 -3.19
CA LEU A 80 7.27 -7.59 -3.07
C LEU A 80 7.56 -9.03 -3.52
N ALA A 81 7.05 -10.03 -2.81
CA ALA A 81 7.08 -11.41 -3.27
C ALA A 81 5.80 -11.70 -4.09
N LEU A 82 5.98 -12.18 -5.30
CA LEU A 82 4.92 -12.52 -6.23
C LEU A 82 5.08 -13.98 -6.65
N ALA A 83 4.34 -14.87 -6.02
CA ALA A 83 4.47 -16.33 -6.22
C ALA A 83 5.94 -16.80 -6.10
N ARG A 84 6.60 -17.02 -7.21
CA ARG A 84 7.99 -17.49 -7.26
C ARG A 84 9.01 -16.42 -7.64
N GLU A 85 8.57 -15.18 -7.79
CA GLU A 85 9.39 -14.05 -8.21
C GLU A 85 9.40 -12.97 -7.11
N SER A 86 10.46 -12.16 -7.12
CA SER A 86 10.54 -10.94 -6.30
C SER A 86 10.48 -9.74 -7.24
N ILE A 87 9.69 -8.73 -6.88
CA ILE A 87 9.54 -7.48 -7.62
C ILE A 87 10.14 -6.37 -6.78
N THR A 88 11.20 -5.76 -7.27
CA THR A 88 11.84 -4.62 -6.61
C THR A 88 11.01 -3.34 -6.74
N LEU A 89 11.21 -2.37 -5.84
CA LEU A 89 10.60 -1.03 -5.97
C LEU A 89 10.96 -0.37 -7.31
N ALA A 90 12.16 -0.59 -7.82
CA ALA A 90 12.57 -0.04 -9.12
C ALA A 90 11.76 -0.64 -10.28
N GLU A 91 11.56 -1.97 -10.28
CA GLU A 91 10.73 -2.67 -11.28
C GLU A 91 9.25 -2.28 -11.15
N LEU A 92 8.76 -2.12 -9.91
CA LEU A 92 7.41 -1.65 -9.66
C LEU A 92 7.20 -0.22 -10.21
N ALA A 93 8.20 0.65 -10.05
CA ALA A 93 8.17 1.99 -10.64
C ALA A 93 8.14 1.96 -12.18
N GLU A 94 8.83 1.01 -12.80
CA GLU A 94 8.77 0.80 -14.26
C GLU A 94 7.40 0.35 -14.73
N MET A 95 6.74 -0.54 -13.97
CA MET A 95 5.37 -0.99 -14.27
C MET A 95 4.34 0.13 -14.15
N LEU A 96 4.50 1.03 -13.16
CA LEU A 96 3.59 2.16 -12.92
C LEU A 96 3.76 3.28 -13.98
N GLY A 97 4.97 3.45 -14.51
CA GLY A 97 5.27 4.61 -15.34
C GLY A 97 5.22 5.93 -14.55
N THR A 98 4.75 7.01 -15.21
CA THR A 98 4.69 8.38 -14.63
C THR A 98 3.27 8.87 -14.32
N ASP A 99 2.26 8.05 -14.54
CA ASP A 99 0.85 8.50 -14.61
C ASP A 99 0.07 8.31 -13.30
N ALA A 100 0.77 7.91 -12.22
CA ALA A 100 0.17 7.70 -10.91
C ALA A 100 0.01 8.98 -10.06
N ALA A 101 -0.06 10.16 -10.71
CA ALA A 101 -0.17 11.45 -10.02
C ALA A 101 -1.42 11.55 -9.16
N GLY A 102 -1.26 12.12 -7.95
CA GLY A 102 -2.34 12.29 -6.98
C GLY A 102 -2.71 11.04 -6.18
N ARG A 103 -2.22 9.87 -6.56
CA ARG A 103 -2.51 8.56 -5.95
C ARG A 103 -1.53 8.22 -4.81
N VAL A 104 -1.93 7.27 -3.97
CA VAL A 104 -1.11 6.73 -2.87
C VAL A 104 -1.03 5.21 -3.02
N ILE A 105 0.14 4.63 -2.78
CA ILE A 105 0.27 3.18 -2.60
C ILE A 105 0.45 2.89 -1.11
N HIS A 106 -0.35 1.98 -0.60
CA HIS A 106 -0.10 1.34 0.69
C HIS A 106 0.45 -0.07 0.46
N PHE A 107 1.64 -0.32 0.99
CA PHE A 107 2.27 -1.63 1.02
C PHE A 107 1.84 -2.37 2.29
N GLY A 108 0.81 -3.21 2.19
CA GLY A 108 0.40 -4.17 3.22
C GLY A 108 1.32 -5.40 3.20
N THR A 109 2.59 -5.18 3.44
CA THR A 109 3.68 -6.16 3.25
C THR A 109 4.69 -6.02 4.38
N CYS A 110 5.34 -7.11 4.76
CA CYS A 110 6.45 -7.05 5.71
C CYS A 110 7.67 -6.35 5.11
N ASP A 111 8.34 -5.52 5.89
CA ASP A 111 9.69 -4.98 5.64
C ASP A 111 9.91 -4.19 4.34
N THR A 112 8.93 -4.09 3.44
CA THR A 112 9.13 -3.51 2.08
C THR A 112 9.66 -2.07 2.13
N LEU A 113 9.27 -1.27 3.11
CA LEU A 113 9.79 0.09 3.25
C LEU A 113 11.04 0.20 4.15
N ASP A 114 11.67 -0.94 4.53
CA ASP A 114 12.95 -0.97 5.25
C ASP A 114 14.13 -0.82 4.28
N VAL A 115 14.20 0.33 3.64
CA VAL A 115 15.26 0.72 2.68
C VAL A 115 15.65 2.17 2.94
N PRO A 116 16.79 2.66 2.41
CA PRO A 116 17.19 4.05 2.55
C PRO A 116 16.11 5.05 2.10
N ALA A 117 16.02 6.20 2.76
CA ALA A 117 15.00 7.21 2.48
C ALA A 117 15.07 7.77 1.06
N ASP A 118 16.27 7.83 0.48
CA ASP A 118 16.49 8.29 -0.89
C ASP A 118 15.88 7.33 -1.93
N GLU A 119 15.90 6.02 -1.69
CA GLU A 119 15.24 5.03 -2.55
C GLU A 119 13.72 5.23 -2.58
N LEU A 120 13.09 5.47 -1.42
CA LEU A 120 11.67 5.73 -1.31
C LEU A 120 11.27 7.05 -1.98
N THR A 121 12.07 8.10 -1.79
CA THR A 121 11.80 9.39 -2.45
C THR A 121 12.00 9.32 -3.95
N GLU A 122 13.00 8.55 -4.41
CA GLU A 122 13.22 8.30 -5.84
C GLU A 122 12.07 7.52 -6.48
N PHE A 123 11.56 6.48 -5.81
CA PHE A 123 10.35 5.78 -6.24
C PHE A 123 9.18 6.76 -6.46
N CYS A 124 8.89 7.60 -5.47
CA CYS A 124 7.82 8.59 -5.56
C CYS A 124 8.06 9.62 -6.68
N ARG A 125 9.33 10.02 -6.90
CA ARG A 125 9.68 10.97 -7.96
C ARG A 125 9.53 10.37 -9.35
N ARG A 126 9.98 9.12 -9.54
CA ARG A 126 9.89 8.41 -10.82
C ARG A 126 8.44 8.15 -11.25
N THR A 127 7.60 7.79 -10.30
CA THR A 127 6.20 7.43 -10.58
C THR A 127 5.23 8.62 -10.57
N GLY A 128 5.67 9.78 -10.09
CA GLY A 128 4.79 10.93 -9.88
C GLY A 128 3.75 10.75 -8.77
N ILE A 129 3.79 9.63 -8.05
CA ILE A 129 2.83 9.31 -6.99
C ILE A 129 2.87 10.34 -5.86
N LYS A 130 1.72 10.62 -5.25
CA LYS A 130 1.61 11.54 -4.11
C LYS A 130 2.40 11.05 -2.90
N GLY A 131 2.44 9.74 -2.70
CA GLY A 131 3.24 9.10 -1.66
C GLY A 131 2.97 7.63 -1.51
N ILE A 132 3.79 7.02 -0.68
CA ILE A 132 3.69 5.60 -0.30
C ILE A 132 3.62 5.47 1.20
N THR A 133 2.96 4.42 1.68
CA THR A 133 2.89 4.02 3.08
C THR A 133 3.13 2.51 3.19
N GLY A 134 3.68 2.04 4.29
CA GLY A 134 3.93 0.61 4.52
C GLY A 134 4.80 0.40 5.75
N TYR A 135 5.32 -0.80 5.90
CA TYR A 135 6.01 -1.25 7.11
C TYR A 135 7.50 -1.46 6.88
N THR A 136 8.29 -1.19 7.94
CA THR A 136 9.74 -1.44 7.99
C THR A 136 10.09 -2.64 8.87
N ARG A 137 9.10 -3.47 9.21
CA ARG A 137 9.24 -4.65 10.05
C ARG A 137 8.36 -5.77 9.54
N THR A 138 8.70 -6.98 9.93
CA THR A 138 7.77 -8.11 9.84
C THR A 138 6.59 -7.82 10.77
N VAL A 139 5.38 -7.88 10.23
CA VAL A 139 4.15 -7.51 10.93
C VAL A 139 3.27 -8.74 11.21
N ASP A 140 2.62 -8.72 12.36
CA ASP A 140 1.54 -9.67 12.66
C ASP A 140 0.32 -9.33 11.82
N TRP A 141 -0.38 -10.35 11.34
CA TRP A 141 -1.55 -10.22 10.47
C TRP A 141 -2.69 -9.42 11.10
N ALA A 142 -3.02 -9.69 12.36
CA ALA A 142 -4.13 -9.03 13.03
C ALA A 142 -3.78 -7.59 13.45
N GLU A 143 -2.54 -7.38 13.89
CA GLU A 143 -2.06 -6.06 14.28
C GLU A 143 -1.97 -5.12 13.06
N SER A 144 -1.42 -5.60 11.94
CA SER A 144 -1.35 -4.82 10.71
C SER A 144 -2.73 -4.52 10.14
N ALA A 145 -3.65 -5.51 10.11
CA ALA A 145 -5.02 -5.29 9.67
C ALA A 145 -5.74 -4.21 10.50
N GLY A 146 -5.51 -4.19 11.82
CA GLY A 146 -6.05 -3.14 12.70
C GLY A 146 -5.53 -1.74 12.35
N LEU A 147 -4.22 -1.60 12.09
CA LEU A 147 -3.63 -0.32 11.69
C LEU A 147 -4.01 0.05 10.25
N ASP A 148 -4.11 -0.91 9.33
CA ASP A 148 -4.50 -0.67 7.94
C ASP A 148 -5.91 -0.06 7.83
N ILE A 149 -6.87 -0.53 8.63
CA ILE A 149 -8.22 0.05 8.69
C ILE A 149 -8.15 1.54 9.07
N LEU A 150 -7.38 1.87 10.11
CA LEU A 150 -7.22 3.23 10.58
C LEU A 150 -6.47 4.10 9.56
N LEU A 151 -5.43 3.57 8.95
CA LEU A 151 -4.62 4.23 7.94
C LEU A 151 -5.44 4.50 6.67
N LEU A 152 -6.17 3.52 6.15
CA LEU A 152 -7.02 3.68 4.96
C LEU A 152 -8.10 4.73 5.19
N ARG A 153 -8.73 4.75 6.38
CA ARG A 153 -9.68 5.82 6.75
C ARG A 153 -9.02 7.19 6.70
N GLU A 154 -7.84 7.34 7.26
CA GLU A 154 -7.11 8.60 7.26
C GLU A 154 -6.66 9.02 5.85
N LEU A 155 -6.23 8.07 5.03
CA LEU A 155 -5.82 8.31 3.64
C LEU A 155 -7.00 8.77 2.76
N LEU A 156 -8.14 8.11 2.87
CA LEU A 156 -9.37 8.47 2.12
C LEU A 156 -9.93 9.82 2.56
N GLY A 157 -9.84 10.14 3.86
CA GLY A 157 -10.34 11.39 4.43
C GLY A 157 -9.40 12.60 4.33
N SER A 158 -8.16 12.43 3.82
CA SER A 158 -7.13 13.47 3.89
C SER A 158 -6.55 13.86 2.54
N SER A 159 -6.55 15.15 2.23
CA SER A 159 -5.89 15.68 1.04
C SER A 159 -4.36 15.78 1.17
N THR A 160 -3.79 15.69 2.39
CA THR A 160 -2.36 15.86 2.64
C THR A 160 -1.81 14.79 3.58
N LEU A 161 -0.67 14.17 3.22
CA LEU A 161 -0.11 13.04 3.96
C LEU A 161 0.54 13.44 5.29
N LYS A 162 1.33 14.54 5.33
CA LYS A 162 2.10 14.89 6.52
C LYS A 162 1.25 15.19 7.78
N PRO A 163 0.17 15.97 7.70
CA PRO A 163 -0.76 16.13 8.82
C PRO A 163 -1.49 14.83 9.18
N MET A 164 -1.83 14.02 8.18
CA MET A 164 -2.47 12.71 8.39
C MET A 164 -1.57 11.79 9.23
N VAL A 165 -0.31 11.61 8.83
CA VAL A 165 0.66 10.79 9.58
C VAL A 165 0.82 11.29 11.01
N LYS A 166 0.91 12.61 11.22
CA LYS A 166 1.00 13.19 12.58
C LYS A 166 -0.21 12.85 13.45
N ARG A 167 -1.43 12.92 12.88
CA ARG A 167 -2.65 12.55 13.63
C ARG A 167 -2.66 11.05 13.95
N LEU A 168 -2.34 10.21 12.97
CA LEU A 168 -2.31 8.76 13.16
C LEU A 168 -1.30 8.37 14.25
N THR A 169 -0.08 8.91 14.19
CA THR A 169 0.95 8.68 15.20
C THR A 169 0.55 9.19 16.59
N ALA A 170 -0.09 10.36 16.67
CA ALA A 170 -0.54 10.91 17.95
C ALA A 170 -1.65 10.06 18.59
N ASN A 171 -2.56 9.52 17.79
CA ASN A 171 -3.70 8.75 18.28
C ASN A 171 -3.35 7.28 18.55
N TYR A 172 -2.39 6.70 17.82
CA TYR A 172 -2.05 5.27 17.86
C TYR A 172 -0.52 5.05 17.90
N PRO A 173 0.21 5.69 18.83
CA PRO A 173 1.68 5.67 18.82
C PRO A 173 2.25 4.25 18.93
N GLY A 174 1.67 3.40 19.77
CA GLY A 174 2.11 2.03 19.98
C GLY A 174 2.00 1.16 18.71
N ALA A 175 0.90 1.27 17.97
CA ALA A 175 0.73 0.53 16.72
C ALA A 175 1.65 1.06 15.61
N VAL A 176 1.74 2.38 15.46
CA VAL A 176 2.60 3.01 14.45
C VAL A 176 4.06 2.67 14.66
N GLU A 177 4.56 2.74 15.90
CA GLU A 177 5.95 2.42 16.26
C GLU A 177 6.18 0.90 16.25
N GLY A 178 5.26 0.12 16.81
CA GLY A 178 5.38 -1.34 16.92
C GLY A 178 5.47 -2.02 15.55
N LEU A 179 4.65 -1.60 14.59
CA LEU A 179 4.65 -2.12 13.23
C LEU A 179 5.68 -1.43 12.31
N GLY A 180 6.30 -0.34 12.76
CA GLY A 180 7.27 0.40 11.95
C GLY A 180 6.62 1.07 10.74
N LEU A 181 5.45 1.71 10.93
CA LEU A 181 4.80 2.42 9.83
C LEU A 181 5.72 3.53 9.30
N ARG A 182 5.97 3.49 7.99
CA ARG A 182 6.78 4.47 7.27
C ARG A 182 5.98 5.10 6.14
N VAL A 183 6.17 6.38 5.92
CA VAL A 183 5.48 7.14 4.88
C VAL A 183 6.51 7.96 4.12
N ALA A 184 6.47 7.89 2.79
CA ALA A 184 7.36 8.64 1.93
C ALA A 184 6.60 9.39 0.83
N THR A 185 7.20 10.49 0.39
CA THR A 185 6.83 11.27 -0.79
C THR A 185 8.09 11.61 -1.59
N ALA A 186 7.97 12.28 -2.70
CA ALA A 186 9.12 12.76 -3.46
C ALA A 186 10.06 13.73 -2.67
N ASN A 187 9.61 14.26 -1.53
CA ASN A 187 10.31 15.34 -0.82
C ASN A 187 10.65 15.02 0.66
N TRP A 188 10.05 14.01 1.25
CA TRP A 188 10.25 13.67 2.66
C TRP A 188 9.86 12.22 2.97
N VAL A 189 10.48 11.68 4.01
CA VAL A 189 10.17 10.37 4.60
C VAL A 189 9.93 10.54 6.11
N LEU A 190 8.96 9.83 6.68
CA LEU A 190 8.66 9.80 8.11
C LEU A 190 8.37 8.35 8.55
N PRO A 191 9.04 7.83 9.62
CA PRO A 191 10.28 8.41 10.14
C PRO A 191 11.38 8.43 9.09
N GLY A 192 12.33 9.36 9.23
CA GLY A 192 13.55 9.37 8.43
C GLY A 192 14.50 8.25 8.84
N ASP A 193 15.64 8.16 8.14
CA ASP A 193 16.69 7.23 8.52
C ASP A 193 17.24 7.60 9.91
N ALA A 194 17.59 6.59 10.71
CA ALA A 194 18.14 6.76 12.05
C ALA A 194 19.62 7.16 12.01
#